data_69f66c123056371d403b8445faaafc7d
#
_entry.id   69f66c123056371d403b8445faaafc7d
#
_cell.length_a   1.000
_cell.length_b   1.000
_cell.length_c   1.000
_cell.angle_alpha   90.00
_cell.angle_beta   90.00
_cell.angle_gamma   90.00
#
_symmetry.space_group_name_H-M   'P 1'
#
loop_
_entity.id
_entity.type
_entity.pdbx_description
1 polymer ?
#
loop_
_entity_poly.entity_id
_entity_poly.type
_entity_poly.pdbx_seq_one_letter_code
_entity_poly.pdbx_strand_id
1 'polypeptide(L)'
;YGARVEPIIRKRGEAQLIGFAADVIDEHFAMRGDTDLFANTAQMMARILLHPGEFTAENVAREAAQLCARIAALPDDKRTWAVRRMYQYLCDEEAFRLVELGDIEEIRRAAPEQLAEQYQKILQTAPLELFYCGSLDADQAAQQLAQAFAERPEIDQLITPKTQVLRVPKHEQLR
;
A
#
# COMPACT_ATOMS: atom_id res chain seq x y z
N TYR A 1 6.63 14.31 -17.82
CA TYR A 1 7.03 12.94 -18.16
C TYR A 1 5.85 11.96 -18.30
N GLY A 2 4.59 12.32 -18.02
CA GLY A 2 3.43 11.47 -18.24
C GLY A 2 3.32 10.22 -17.35
N ALA A 3 4.18 10.05 -16.34
CA ALA A 3 4.06 8.95 -15.39
C ALA A 3 2.83 9.15 -14.50
N ARG A 4 1.99 8.09 -14.36
CA ARG A 4 0.87 8.05 -13.43
C ARG A 4 1.31 7.24 -12.21
N VAL A 5 1.25 7.85 -11.03
CA VAL A 5 1.57 7.17 -9.77
C VAL A 5 0.33 7.09 -8.91
N GLU A 6 -0.01 5.89 -8.45
CA GLU A 6 -1.18 5.63 -7.63
C GLU A 6 -0.78 4.90 -6.34
N PRO A 7 -1.32 5.30 -5.18
CA PRO A 7 -1.13 4.54 -3.96
C PRO A 7 -1.89 3.21 -4.03
N ILE A 8 -1.28 2.17 -3.47
CA ILE A 8 -1.88 0.85 -3.37
C ILE A 8 -2.04 0.49 -1.90
N ILE A 9 -3.26 0.09 -1.53
CA ILE A 9 -3.55 -0.56 -0.26
C ILE A 9 -4.30 -1.84 -0.61
N ARG A 10 -3.76 -2.98 -0.23
CA ARG A 10 -4.38 -4.29 -0.51
C ARG A 10 -4.16 -5.24 0.65
N LYS A 11 -5.08 -6.17 0.82
CA LYS A 11 -4.89 -7.33 1.67
C LYS A 11 -4.47 -8.55 0.85
N ARG A 12 -3.55 -9.31 1.39
CA ARG A 12 -3.13 -10.59 0.82
C ARG A 12 -2.94 -11.61 1.95
N GLY A 13 -3.94 -12.46 2.14
CA GLY A 13 -4.00 -13.34 3.31
C GLY A 13 -3.97 -12.51 4.60
N GLU A 14 -3.05 -12.83 5.50
CA GLU A 14 -2.87 -12.15 6.79
C GLU A 14 -2.07 -10.83 6.70
N ALA A 15 -1.57 -10.48 5.50
CA ALA A 15 -0.77 -9.29 5.31
C ALA A 15 -1.58 -8.14 4.70
N GLN A 16 -1.30 -6.93 5.17
CA GLN A 16 -1.70 -5.71 4.50
C GLN A 16 -0.51 -5.15 3.72
N LEU A 17 -0.72 -4.91 2.43
CA LEU A 17 0.27 -4.34 1.53
C LEU A 17 -0.02 -2.85 1.36
N ILE A 18 0.99 -2.04 1.53
CA ILE A 18 0.97 -0.61 1.20
C ILE A 18 2.09 -0.32 0.21
N GLY A 19 1.85 0.55 -0.75
CA GLY A 19 2.86 0.89 -1.75
C GLY A 19 2.32 1.78 -2.84
N PHE A 20 2.99 1.77 -3.98
CA PHE A 20 2.64 2.55 -5.15
C PHE A 20 2.70 1.71 -6.40
N ALA A 21 1.82 2.00 -7.36
CA ALA A 21 1.97 1.59 -8.75
C ALA A 21 2.32 2.82 -9.58
N ALA A 22 3.17 2.63 -10.58
CA ALA A 22 3.47 3.66 -11.55
C ALA A 22 3.35 3.08 -12.96
N ASP A 23 2.60 3.79 -13.81
CA ASP A 23 2.57 3.55 -15.24
C ASP A 23 3.39 4.64 -15.92
N VAL A 24 4.33 4.24 -16.75
CA VAL A 24 5.18 5.15 -17.53
C VAL A 24 5.19 4.72 -18.98
N ILE A 25 5.23 5.67 -19.89
CA ILE A 25 5.34 5.39 -21.31
C ILE A 25 6.67 4.70 -21.59
N ASP A 26 6.64 3.71 -22.47
CA ASP A 26 7.85 3.07 -22.99
C ASP A 26 8.70 4.10 -23.76
N GLU A 27 10.02 4.09 -23.53
CA GLU A 27 10.96 5.03 -24.17
C GLU A 27 10.93 4.97 -25.69
N HIS A 28 10.54 3.82 -26.25
CA HIS A 28 10.36 3.66 -27.70
C HIS A 28 9.25 4.59 -28.26
N PHE A 29 8.29 4.96 -27.44
CA PHE A 29 7.19 5.85 -27.80
C PHE A 29 7.35 7.25 -27.17
N ALA A 30 8.45 7.51 -26.48
CA ALA A 30 8.73 8.79 -25.84
C ALA A 30 8.97 9.90 -26.88
N MET A 31 8.71 11.13 -26.48
CA MET A 31 9.03 12.28 -27.32
C MET A 31 10.56 12.47 -27.40
N ARG A 32 11.00 13.10 -28.50
CA ARG A 32 12.42 13.36 -28.73
C ARG A 32 13.00 14.19 -27.58
N GLY A 33 13.95 13.61 -26.85
CA GLY A 33 14.59 14.25 -25.70
C GLY A 33 14.18 13.71 -24.32
N ASP A 34 13.14 12.89 -24.24
CA ASP A 34 12.78 12.16 -23.04
C ASP A 34 13.59 10.86 -22.98
N THR A 35 14.50 10.76 -22.03
CA THR A 35 15.36 9.60 -21.79
C THR A 35 15.23 9.15 -20.34
N ASP A 36 15.61 7.91 -20.07
CA ASP A 36 15.67 7.36 -18.72
C ASP A 36 14.35 7.40 -17.96
N LEU A 37 13.22 7.30 -18.69
CA LEU A 37 11.88 7.45 -18.11
C LEU A 37 11.60 6.43 -17.02
N PHE A 38 12.02 5.18 -17.23
CA PHE A 38 11.87 4.13 -16.22
C PHE A 38 12.73 4.42 -14.98
N ALA A 39 14.01 4.73 -15.16
CA ALA A 39 14.93 5.04 -14.07
C ALA A 39 14.44 6.25 -13.24
N ASN A 40 14.01 7.32 -13.92
CA ASN A 40 13.48 8.52 -13.28
C ASN A 40 12.18 8.21 -12.51
N THR A 41 11.31 7.35 -13.05
CA THR A 41 10.09 6.91 -12.37
C THR A 41 10.42 6.06 -11.15
N ALA A 42 11.36 5.12 -11.25
CA ALA A 42 11.82 4.31 -10.14
C ALA A 42 12.41 5.17 -9.00
N GLN A 43 13.25 6.15 -9.34
CA GLN A 43 13.80 7.11 -8.36
C GLN A 43 12.71 7.96 -7.70
N MET A 44 11.72 8.42 -8.47
CA MET A 44 10.58 9.15 -7.91
C MET A 44 9.79 8.28 -6.92
N MET A 45 9.50 7.03 -7.26
CA MET A 45 8.80 6.09 -6.37
C MET A 45 9.61 5.83 -5.10
N ALA A 46 10.93 5.60 -5.24
CA ALA A 46 11.83 5.42 -4.11
C ALA A 46 11.82 6.67 -3.20
N ARG A 47 11.92 7.85 -3.78
CA ARG A 47 11.87 9.11 -3.03
C ARG A 47 10.55 9.30 -2.27
N ILE A 48 9.41 9.01 -2.90
CA ILE A 48 8.09 9.10 -2.24
C ILE A 48 8.02 8.12 -1.07
N LEU A 49 8.54 6.89 -1.24
CA LEU A 49 8.48 5.87 -0.20
C LEU A 49 9.50 6.08 0.92
N LEU A 50 10.75 6.42 0.59
CA LEU A 50 11.82 6.49 1.58
C LEU A 50 11.88 7.86 2.29
N HIS A 51 11.43 8.91 1.62
CA HIS A 51 11.46 10.30 2.10
C HIS A 51 10.06 10.93 2.02
N PRO A 52 9.08 10.41 2.78
CA PRO A 52 7.76 11.02 2.80
C PRO A 52 7.87 12.45 3.34
N GLY A 53 6.97 13.31 2.89
CA GLY A 53 6.83 14.63 3.46
C GLY A 53 6.48 14.59 4.96
N GLU A 54 6.48 15.74 5.61
CA GLU A 54 6.13 15.84 7.02
C GLU A 54 4.66 15.45 7.28
N PHE A 55 4.44 14.69 8.34
CA PHE A 55 3.11 14.37 8.86
C PHE A 55 2.61 15.56 9.69
N THR A 56 2.27 16.68 9.03
CA THR A 56 1.73 17.84 9.74
C THR A 56 0.31 17.58 10.24
N ALA A 57 -0.07 18.23 11.34
CA ALA A 57 -1.43 18.09 11.89
C ALA A 57 -2.52 18.47 10.86
N GLU A 58 -2.25 19.49 10.03
CA GLU A 58 -3.17 19.91 8.96
C GLU A 58 -3.34 18.83 7.89
N ASN A 59 -2.23 18.25 7.39
CA ASN A 59 -2.27 17.19 6.40
C ASN A 59 -2.96 15.95 6.94
N VAL A 60 -2.62 15.53 8.16
CA VAL A 60 -3.24 14.37 8.81
C VAL A 60 -4.73 14.58 9.00
N ALA A 61 -5.17 15.75 9.48
CA ALA A 61 -6.59 16.05 9.65
C ALA A 61 -7.36 16.04 8.32
N ARG A 62 -6.78 16.60 7.26
CA ARG A 62 -7.37 16.61 5.92
C ARG A 62 -7.53 15.21 5.37
N GLU A 63 -6.48 14.40 5.41
CA GLU A 63 -6.50 13.02 4.91
C GLU A 63 -7.44 12.13 5.76
N ALA A 64 -7.45 12.32 7.08
CA ALA A 64 -8.37 11.64 7.98
C ALA A 64 -9.84 11.95 7.63
N ALA A 65 -10.15 13.22 7.37
CA ALA A 65 -11.51 13.62 6.97
C ALA A 65 -11.93 12.97 5.63
N GLN A 66 -11.05 12.95 4.64
CA GLN A 66 -11.31 12.31 3.35
C GLN A 66 -11.48 10.79 3.50
N LEU A 67 -10.64 10.14 4.30
CA LEU A 67 -10.72 8.71 4.53
C LEU A 67 -12.00 8.34 5.28
N CYS A 68 -12.39 9.10 6.30
CA CYS A 68 -13.65 8.91 7.00
C CYS A 68 -14.86 9.07 6.07
N ALA A 69 -14.86 10.08 5.20
CA ALA A 69 -15.92 10.27 4.20
C ALA A 69 -15.99 9.09 3.22
N ARG A 70 -14.85 8.58 2.76
CA ARG A 70 -14.76 7.41 1.89
C ARG A 70 -15.31 6.15 2.57
N ILE A 71 -14.98 5.94 3.85
CA ILE A 71 -15.51 4.80 4.62
C ILE A 71 -17.02 4.92 4.78
N ALA A 72 -17.51 6.12 5.10
CA ALA A 72 -18.95 6.38 5.26
C ALA A 72 -19.75 6.14 3.97
N ALA A 73 -19.16 6.37 2.80
CA ALA A 73 -19.78 6.13 1.49
C ALA A 73 -19.75 4.66 1.03
N LEU A 74 -19.02 3.76 1.71
CA LEU A 74 -18.93 2.35 1.31
C LEU A 74 -20.29 1.62 1.20
N PRO A 75 -21.29 1.88 2.06
CA PRO A 75 -22.61 1.26 1.94
C PRO A 75 -23.39 1.65 0.69
N ASP A 76 -23.01 2.71 -0.02
CA ASP A 76 -23.67 3.17 -1.24
C ASP A 76 -23.48 2.18 -2.40
N ASP A 77 -22.31 1.54 -2.48
CA ASP A 77 -22.08 0.38 -3.36
C ASP A 77 -22.53 -0.91 -2.65
N LYS A 78 -23.79 -1.26 -2.85
CA LYS A 78 -24.42 -2.42 -2.20
C LYS A 78 -23.69 -3.73 -2.46
N ARG A 79 -23.14 -3.92 -3.68
CA ARG A 79 -22.43 -5.15 -4.04
C ARG A 79 -21.12 -5.27 -3.28
N THR A 80 -20.27 -4.26 -3.36
CA THR A 80 -19.00 -4.22 -2.63
C THR A 80 -19.21 -4.28 -1.13
N TRP A 81 -20.21 -3.59 -0.61
CA TRP A 81 -20.59 -3.63 0.79
C TRP A 81 -21.00 -5.04 1.25
N ALA A 82 -21.87 -5.73 0.50
CA ALA A 82 -22.29 -7.09 0.82
C ALA A 82 -21.11 -8.07 0.88
N VAL A 83 -20.21 -8.02 -0.11
CA VAL A 83 -18.99 -8.84 -0.14
C VAL A 83 -18.10 -8.55 1.06
N ARG A 84 -17.91 -7.27 1.41
CA ARG A 84 -17.13 -6.89 2.59
C ARG A 84 -17.75 -7.42 3.88
N ARG A 85 -19.06 -7.27 4.06
CA ARG A 85 -19.77 -7.81 5.22
C ARG A 85 -19.67 -9.33 5.31
N MET A 86 -19.78 -10.01 4.17
CA MET A 86 -19.57 -11.46 4.11
C MET A 86 -18.19 -11.84 4.64
N TYR A 87 -17.11 -11.19 4.20
CA TYR A 87 -15.76 -11.47 4.71
C TYR A 87 -15.62 -11.16 6.21
N GLN A 88 -16.23 -10.10 6.70
CA GLN A 88 -16.20 -9.79 8.13
C GLN A 88 -16.82 -10.88 9.00
N TYR A 89 -17.87 -11.54 8.51
CA TYR A 89 -18.51 -12.65 9.23
C TYR A 89 -17.82 -13.98 9.00
N LEU A 90 -17.39 -14.24 7.76
CA LEU A 90 -16.75 -15.52 7.41
C LEU A 90 -15.37 -15.67 8.08
N CYS A 91 -14.63 -14.56 8.18
CA CYS A 91 -13.27 -14.52 8.71
C CYS A 91 -13.24 -13.93 10.14
N ASP A 92 -14.24 -14.20 10.97
CA ASP A 92 -14.42 -13.56 12.28
C ASP A 92 -13.21 -13.73 13.23
N GLU A 93 -12.50 -14.85 13.15
CA GLU A 93 -11.32 -15.15 13.94
C GLU A 93 -9.98 -14.83 13.23
N GLU A 94 -10.02 -14.25 12.02
CA GLU A 94 -8.85 -14.01 11.19
C GLU A 94 -8.56 -12.51 11.03
N ALA A 95 -7.29 -12.14 10.88
CA ALA A 95 -6.91 -10.76 10.58
C ALA A 95 -7.52 -10.27 9.24
N PHE A 96 -7.87 -11.18 8.34
CA PHE A 96 -8.52 -10.86 7.06
C PHE A 96 -9.88 -10.16 7.23
N ARG A 97 -10.57 -10.31 8.35
CA ARG A 97 -11.83 -9.59 8.66
C ARG A 97 -11.67 -8.08 8.76
N LEU A 98 -10.46 -7.61 9.12
CA LEU A 98 -10.20 -6.18 9.32
C LEU A 98 -10.43 -5.40 8.03
N VAL A 99 -11.02 -4.23 8.15
CA VAL A 99 -11.29 -3.36 7.00
C VAL A 99 -9.98 -2.74 6.52
N GLU A 100 -9.71 -2.80 5.22
CA GLU A 100 -8.47 -2.24 4.62
C GLU A 100 -8.28 -0.75 4.89
N LEU A 101 -9.37 -0.02 4.97
CA LEU A 101 -9.37 1.42 5.20
C LEU A 101 -9.31 1.80 6.69
N GLY A 102 -9.38 0.82 7.59
CA GLY A 102 -9.36 1.06 9.03
C GLY A 102 -10.74 1.39 9.64
N ASP A 103 -10.72 1.87 10.87
CA ASP A 103 -11.89 2.27 11.65
C ASP A 103 -11.97 3.80 11.77
N ILE A 104 -13.18 4.37 11.63
CA ILE A 104 -13.41 5.82 11.66
C ILE A 104 -12.96 6.45 12.97
N GLU A 105 -13.23 5.78 14.11
CA GLU A 105 -12.89 6.34 15.42
C GLU A 105 -11.38 6.31 15.67
N GLU A 106 -10.68 5.28 15.18
CA GLU A 106 -9.21 5.21 15.22
C GLU A 106 -8.57 6.25 14.31
N ILE A 107 -9.10 6.42 13.09
CA ILE A 107 -8.62 7.42 12.14
C ILE A 107 -8.72 8.84 12.71
N ARG A 108 -9.83 9.16 13.38
CA ARG A 108 -10.03 10.47 14.01
C ARG A 108 -9.07 10.75 15.17
N ARG A 109 -8.52 9.70 15.80
CA ARG A 109 -7.59 9.80 16.92
C ARG A 109 -6.12 9.76 16.49
N ALA A 110 -5.87 9.50 15.20
CA ALA A 110 -4.51 9.36 14.71
C ALA A 110 -3.72 10.66 14.88
N ALA A 111 -2.60 10.59 15.60
CA ALA A 111 -1.69 11.71 15.80
C ALA A 111 -0.55 11.67 14.77
N PRO A 112 -0.08 12.82 14.28
CA PRO A 112 1.01 12.90 13.31
C PRO A 112 2.27 12.14 13.72
N GLU A 113 2.65 12.26 14.98
CA GLU A 113 3.83 11.61 15.56
C GLU A 113 3.72 10.09 15.52
N GLN A 114 2.54 9.56 15.86
CA GLN A 114 2.28 8.11 15.82
C GLN A 114 2.33 7.56 14.38
N LEU A 115 1.82 8.33 13.41
CA LEU A 115 1.89 7.95 11.99
C LEU A 115 3.32 7.95 11.50
N ALA A 116 4.11 8.96 11.86
CA ALA A 116 5.52 9.05 11.49
C ALA A 116 6.33 7.88 12.09
N GLU A 117 6.13 7.58 13.37
CA GLU A 117 6.78 6.46 14.06
C GLU A 117 6.41 5.12 13.41
N GLN A 118 5.12 4.88 13.17
CA GLN A 118 4.65 3.66 12.53
C GLN A 118 5.18 3.51 11.10
N TYR A 119 5.26 4.61 10.34
CA TYR A 119 5.83 4.60 9.01
C TYR A 119 7.30 4.20 9.02
N GLN A 120 8.10 4.79 9.90
CA GLN A 120 9.51 4.43 10.07
C GLN A 120 9.67 2.96 10.47
N LYS A 121 8.84 2.48 11.37
CA LYS A 121 8.84 1.06 11.76
C LYS A 121 8.57 0.15 10.57
N ILE A 122 7.59 0.49 9.71
CA ILE A 122 7.30 -0.29 8.49
C ILE A 122 8.53 -0.32 7.56
N LEU A 123 9.19 0.82 7.34
CA LEU A 123 10.39 0.88 6.49
C LEU A 123 11.54 0.01 7.01
N GLN A 124 11.65 -0.15 8.34
CA GLN A 124 12.71 -0.92 9.00
C GLN A 124 12.40 -2.42 9.12
N THR A 125 11.11 -2.82 9.10
CA THR A 125 10.73 -4.19 9.43
C THR A 125 9.95 -4.93 8.34
N ALA A 126 9.28 -4.22 7.43
CA ALA A 126 8.46 -4.85 6.39
C ALA A 126 9.32 -5.24 5.18
N PRO A 127 9.07 -6.39 4.53
CA PRO A 127 9.71 -6.71 3.26
C PRO A 127 9.28 -5.68 2.18
N LEU A 128 10.21 -5.33 1.29
CA LEU A 128 9.94 -4.54 0.10
C LEU A 128 9.97 -5.46 -1.11
N GLU A 129 8.85 -5.53 -1.82
CA GLU A 129 8.75 -6.26 -3.07
C GLU A 129 8.57 -5.24 -4.21
N LEU A 130 9.39 -5.38 -5.24
CA LEU A 130 9.33 -4.57 -6.45
C LEU A 130 8.91 -5.48 -7.62
N PHE A 131 7.90 -5.07 -8.35
CA PHE A 131 7.40 -5.79 -9.51
C PHE A 131 7.48 -4.90 -10.74
N TYR A 132 8.03 -5.42 -11.82
CA TYR A 132 8.13 -4.75 -13.10
C TYR A 132 7.42 -5.57 -14.18
N CYS A 133 6.72 -4.87 -15.06
CA CYS A 133 6.14 -5.41 -16.29
C CYS A 133 6.31 -4.38 -17.41
N GLY A 134 7.06 -4.72 -18.45
CA GLY A 134 7.33 -3.80 -19.56
C GLY A 134 8.29 -4.41 -20.58
N SER A 135 8.79 -3.58 -21.48
CA SER A 135 9.67 -3.97 -22.59
C SER A 135 11.16 -3.94 -22.26
N LEU A 136 11.55 -3.27 -21.16
CA LEU A 136 12.95 -3.21 -20.73
C LEU A 136 13.41 -4.61 -20.32
N ASP A 137 14.68 -4.92 -20.62
CA ASP A 137 15.29 -6.18 -20.20
C ASP A 137 15.20 -6.37 -18.67
N ALA A 138 14.92 -7.59 -18.23
CA ALA A 138 14.65 -7.89 -16.83
C ALA A 138 15.86 -7.58 -15.91
N ASP A 139 17.06 -7.85 -16.36
CA ASP A 139 18.27 -7.59 -15.58
C ASP A 139 18.54 -6.08 -15.48
N GLN A 140 18.32 -5.34 -16.57
CA GLN A 140 18.41 -3.89 -16.57
C GLN A 140 17.34 -3.26 -15.64
N ALA A 141 16.10 -3.72 -15.71
CA ALA A 141 15.04 -3.24 -14.84
C ALA A 141 15.37 -3.52 -13.36
N ALA A 142 15.83 -4.74 -13.05
CA ALA A 142 16.24 -5.11 -11.70
C ALA A 142 17.40 -4.24 -11.18
N GLN A 143 18.40 -3.97 -12.01
CA GLN A 143 19.53 -3.12 -11.65
C GLN A 143 19.09 -1.68 -11.36
N GLN A 144 18.25 -1.10 -12.23
CA GLN A 144 17.77 0.26 -12.05
C GLN A 144 16.87 0.39 -10.81
N LEU A 145 16.01 -0.60 -10.54
CA LEU A 145 15.22 -0.65 -9.31
C LEU A 145 16.11 -0.77 -8.07
N ALA A 146 17.08 -1.68 -8.07
CA ALA A 146 18.02 -1.84 -6.96
C ALA A 146 18.79 -0.54 -6.67
N GLN A 147 19.22 0.16 -7.71
CA GLN A 147 19.89 1.45 -7.57
C GLN A 147 18.98 2.53 -7.01
N ALA A 148 17.73 2.61 -7.48
CA ALA A 148 16.76 3.59 -7.02
C ALA A 148 16.41 3.44 -5.52
N PHE A 149 16.35 2.19 -5.04
CA PHE A 149 16.00 1.87 -3.66
C PHE A 149 17.21 1.59 -2.76
N ALA A 150 18.44 1.89 -3.21
CA ALA A 150 19.68 1.62 -2.47
C ALA A 150 19.77 2.35 -1.12
N GLU A 151 19.07 3.49 -0.96
CA GLU A 151 19.06 4.25 0.30
C GLU A 151 18.10 3.66 1.37
N ARG A 152 17.41 2.56 1.04
CA ARG A 152 16.54 1.92 2.02
C ARG A 152 17.35 1.44 3.23
N PRO A 153 16.87 1.71 4.47
CA PRO A 153 17.50 1.18 5.67
C PRO A 153 17.64 -0.35 5.62
N GLU A 154 18.73 -0.86 6.16
CA GLU A 154 18.86 -2.30 6.39
C GLU A 154 17.72 -2.78 7.30
N ILE A 155 17.24 -4.00 7.04
CA ILE A 155 16.17 -4.59 7.83
C ILE A 155 16.78 -5.21 9.07
N ASP A 156 16.52 -4.62 10.24
CA ASP A 156 16.97 -5.17 11.53
C ASP A 156 16.27 -6.49 11.85
N GLN A 157 14.97 -6.56 11.62
CA GLN A 157 14.17 -7.74 11.86
C GLN A 157 13.03 -7.84 10.84
N LEU A 158 13.10 -8.83 9.96
CA LEU A 158 12.03 -9.09 9.01
C LEU A 158 10.80 -9.63 9.74
N ILE A 159 9.71 -8.89 9.69
CA ILE A 159 8.41 -9.35 10.19
C ILE A 159 7.63 -9.96 9.04
N THR A 160 7.51 -11.29 9.05
CA THR A 160 6.65 -12.02 8.11
C THR A 160 5.31 -12.33 8.76
N PRO A 161 4.18 -12.15 8.04
CA PRO A 161 2.88 -12.53 8.55
C PRO A 161 2.82 -14.02 8.88
N LYS A 162 2.22 -14.36 10.02
CA LYS A 162 1.98 -15.75 10.37
C LYS A 162 0.80 -16.25 9.55
N THR A 163 0.97 -17.34 8.83
CA THR A 163 -0.15 -18.02 8.16
C THR A 163 -1.01 -18.70 9.23
N GLN A 164 -2.26 -18.25 9.35
CA GLN A 164 -3.23 -18.95 10.19
C GLN A 164 -3.84 -20.12 9.42
N VAL A 165 -4.03 -21.23 10.12
CA VAL A 165 -4.75 -22.38 9.56
C VAL A 165 -6.24 -22.04 9.54
N LEU A 166 -6.87 -22.11 8.38
CA LEU A 166 -8.32 -21.99 8.20
C LEU A 166 -9.05 -22.90 9.18
N ARG A 167 -9.83 -22.32 10.07
CA ARG A 167 -10.77 -23.06 10.90
C ARG A 167 -12.11 -23.07 10.20
N VAL A 168 -12.59 -24.25 9.86
CA VAL A 168 -13.95 -24.41 9.35
C VAL A 168 -14.92 -24.16 10.52
N PRO A 169 -15.85 -23.21 10.39
CA PRO A 169 -16.84 -22.97 11.44
C PRO A 169 -17.62 -24.23 11.74
N LYS A 170 -17.75 -24.59 13.01
CA LYS A 170 -18.46 -25.80 13.43
C LYS A 170 -19.99 -25.70 13.33
N HIS A 171 -20.52 -24.50 13.12
CA HIS A 171 -21.96 -24.24 13.04
C HIS A 171 -22.27 -23.18 11.99
N GLU A 172 -23.33 -23.39 11.20
CA GLU A 172 -23.95 -22.37 10.37
C GLU A 172 -24.50 -21.24 11.26
N GLN A 173 -23.98 -20.06 11.13
CA GLN A 173 -24.56 -18.87 11.73
C GLN A 173 -25.24 -18.05 10.63
N LEU A 174 -26.53 -18.28 10.44
CA LEU A 174 -27.40 -17.37 9.71
C LEU A 174 -27.68 -16.15 10.61
N ARG A 175 -27.08 -15.02 10.31
CA ARG A 175 -27.36 -13.73 10.95
C ARG A 175 -27.85 -12.72 9.93
#